data_e797c5dbedcad2e771d6078d984af67e
#
_entry.id   e797c5dbedcad2e771d6078d984af67e
#
_cell.length_a   1.000
_cell.length_b   1.000
_cell.length_c   1.000
_cell.angle_alpha   90.00
_cell.angle_beta   90.00
_cell.angle_gamma   90.00
#
_symmetry.space_group_name_H-M   'P 1'
#
loop_
_entity.id
_entity.type
_entity.pdbx_description
1 polymer ?
#
loop_
_entity_poly.entity_id
_entity_poly.type
_entity_poly.pdbx_seq_one_letter_code
_entity_poly.pdbx_strand_id
1 'polypeptide(L)'
;MNKKLIIIISVVLIVLIAGGTAAFLLLRDRNGGEDEFLPTASDFEIDAGNLKFTELTFYFLGQEIPTATEVLQAVNSKLKQETNTEIHFKCIYERPEYYLDKIKSDIASGLPCDAFQYFNGFPVSMETLANEGYVADLTKLFPQSAPNYFRQFSQDDIDSIKVKGKVYVIPARIPFANRVCAIVRQDLMEKYNIPEIKNYSDYENYLETIKEKDPDIIPMNYYDTTVGLFADAYGYVILDYQLGLVYKWDDPDVKIMAWEQTPVYKDCLNRIRSWKDNGYLMKNGRNVGIAQIDQGMLTSGRWSSYIGRLGDHFNYNAILRTQGITEWNYKPYQLNDGFSARISPMENGTAINAKSANAERVLLFIDWLEASQENYDLYMYGVKGKHYVEKEDYIEPPEGVTMEYSFFNWPWKAPFRNIDYERANTPGLKGEIAQYYDIIEKKSKYPPLNGFVPDYSTVDSIKTLRQISVSDMDRSVYIGDYDESKADAFIKDQKDAGVDNLVAEVQRQADRFRKDR
;
A
#
# COMPACT_ATOMS: atom_id res chain seq x y z
N MET A 1 29.50 28.60 -35.97
CA MET A 1 28.94 27.26 -36.10
C MET A 1 28.03 27.26 -37.35
N ASN A 2 28.25 26.35 -38.26
CA ASN A 2 27.72 26.39 -39.63
C ASN A 2 26.23 26.03 -39.64
N LYS A 3 25.34 26.87 -40.19
CA LYS A 3 23.87 26.62 -40.24
C LYS A 3 23.48 25.23 -40.79
N LYS A 4 24.29 24.65 -41.67
CA LYS A 4 24.11 23.27 -42.16
C LYS A 4 24.35 22.21 -41.08
N LEU A 5 25.23 22.45 -40.11
CA LEU A 5 25.49 21.52 -39.00
C LEU A 5 24.36 21.52 -37.99
N ILE A 6 23.73 22.67 -37.72
CA ILE A 6 22.56 22.81 -36.84
C ILE A 6 21.35 22.08 -37.41
N ILE A 7 21.12 22.18 -38.75
CA ILE A 7 20.01 21.48 -39.41
C ILE A 7 20.24 19.96 -39.38
N ILE A 8 21.47 19.49 -39.60
CA ILE A 8 21.79 18.05 -39.53
C ILE A 8 21.60 17.51 -38.11
N ILE A 9 22.03 18.24 -37.07
CA ILE A 9 21.83 17.83 -35.68
C ILE A 9 20.35 17.82 -35.30
N SER A 10 19.56 18.80 -35.78
CA SER A 10 18.11 18.84 -35.53
C SER A 10 17.36 17.70 -36.22
N VAL A 11 17.75 17.35 -37.44
CA VAL A 11 17.15 16.23 -38.17
C VAL A 11 17.53 14.88 -37.55
N VAL A 12 18.77 14.71 -37.11
CA VAL A 12 19.21 13.49 -36.41
C VAL A 12 18.51 13.35 -35.05
N LEU A 13 18.28 14.43 -34.33
CA LEU A 13 17.52 14.38 -33.04
C LEU A 13 16.04 14.01 -33.28
N ILE A 14 15.41 14.55 -34.32
CA ILE A 14 14.01 14.21 -34.68
C ILE A 14 13.89 12.75 -35.15
N VAL A 15 14.87 12.23 -35.88
CA VAL A 15 14.88 10.83 -36.32
C VAL A 15 15.15 9.87 -35.15
N LEU A 16 15.97 10.27 -34.15
CA LEU A 16 16.20 9.47 -32.93
C LEU A 16 14.98 9.47 -32.00
N ILE A 17 14.26 10.58 -31.90
CA ILE A 17 13.01 10.63 -31.12
C ILE A 17 11.89 9.84 -31.81
N ALA A 18 11.75 9.95 -33.14
CA ALA A 18 10.79 9.17 -33.91
C ALA A 18 11.14 7.67 -33.98
N GLY A 19 12.43 7.33 -34.02
CA GLY A 19 12.92 5.94 -33.96
C GLY A 19 12.75 5.30 -32.59
N GLY A 20 12.92 6.07 -31.52
CA GLY A 20 12.71 5.61 -30.14
C GLY A 20 11.24 5.28 -29.84
N THR A 21 10.33 6.14 -30.29
CA THR A 21 8.87 5.91 -30.14
C THR A 21 8.37 4.77 -31.04
N ALA A 22 8.89 4.62 -32.26
CA ALA A 22 8.55 3.49 -33.13
C ALA A 22 9.10 2.15 -32.60
N ALA A 23 10.30 2.12 -32.02
CA ALA A 23 10.86 0.91 -31.40
C ALA A 23 10.11 0.54 -30.11
N PHE A 24 9.64 1.52 -29.33
CA PHE A 24 8.82 1.29 -28.13
C PHE A 24 7.43 0.74 -28.52
N LEU A 25 6.82 1.24 -29.57
CA LEU A 25 5.55 0.72 -30.09
C LEU A 25 5.68 -0.67 -30.73
N LEU A 26 6.79 -0.97 -31.42
CA LEU A 26 7.03 -2.27 -32.06
C LEU A 26 7.42 -3.39 -31.05
N LEU A 27 7.90 -3.04 -29.86
CA LEU A 27 8.17 -4.01 -28.80
C LEU A 27 6.92 -4.36 -27.97
N ARG A 28 5.87 -3.53 -28.05
CA ARG A 28 4.57 -3.75 -27.41
C ARG A 28 3.68 -4.74 -28.17
N ASP A 29 3.89 -4.86 -29.49
CA ASP A 29 3.04 -5.67 -30.40
C ASP A 29 3.40 -7.17 -30.46
N ARG A 30 4.15 -7.72 -29.51
CA ARG A 30 4.57 -9.13 -29.56
C ARG A 30 3.78 -10.13 -28.70
N ASN A 31 2.72 -9.69 -28.04
CA ASN A 31 1.79 -10.61 -27.38
C ASN A 31 0.40 -10.46 -28.00
N GLY A 32 0.15 -11.30 -29.02
CA GLY A 32 -1.14 -11.32 -29.71
C GLY A 32 -2.25 -11.88 -28.85
N GLY A 33 -3.14 -11.02 -28.42
CA GLY A 33 -4.51 -11.30 -28.00
C GLY A 33 -5.40 -10.27 -28.70
N GLU A 34 -6.55 -10.66 -29.16
CA GLU A 34 -7.50 -9.80 -29.86
C GLU A 34 -7.80 -8.55 -29.03
N ASP A 35 -7.19 -7.40 -29.40
CA ASP A 35 -7.42 -6.11 -28.76
C ASP A 35 -8.82 -5.61 -29.12
N GLU A 36 -9.76 -5.71 -28.19
CA GLU A 36 -10.96 -4.87 -28.23
C GLU A 36 -10.48 -3.40 -28.15
N PHE A 37 -10.82 -2.63 -29.18
CA PHE A 37 -10.39 -1.27 -29.46
C PHE A 37 -10.49 -0.36 -28.23
N LEU A 38 -9.38 -0.04 -27.59
CA LEU A 38 -9.31 1.00 -26.56
C LEU A 38 -9.17 2.37 -27.24
N PRO A 39 -10.02 3.36 -26.91
CA PRO A 39 -9.93 4.70 -27.52
C PRO A 39 -8.57 5.34 -27.26
N THR A 40 -8.02 6.01 -28.27
CA THR A 40 -6.74 6.72 -28.17
C THR A 40 -6.91 8.05 -27.43
N ALA A 41 -5.85 8.56 -26.79
CA ALA A 41 -5.89 9.78 -25.97
C ALA A 41 -6.34 11.05 -26.72
N SER A 42 -6.28 11.04 -28.06
CA SER A 42 -6.71 12.15 -28.91
C SER A 42 -8.24 12.29 -29.06
N ASP A 43 -9.00 11.30 -28.58
CA ASP A 43 -10.45 11.23 -28.80
C ASP A 43 -11.27 11.75 -27.62
N PHE A 44 -10.61 12.22 -26.55
CA PHE A 44 -11.28 12.66 -25.32
C PHE A 44 -10.94 14.12 -24.99
N GLU A 45 -11.46 15.05 -25.82
CA GLU A 45 -11.56 16.46 -25.40
C GLU A 45 -12.81 16.64 -24.53
N ILE A 46 -12.61 17.08 -23.30
CA ILE A 46 -13.72 17.45 -22.40
C ILE A 46 -14.26 18.78 -22.90
N ASP A 47 -15.42 18.76 -23.57
CA ASP A 47 -16.14 19.99 -23.91
C ASP A 47 -16.95 20.47 -22.69
N ALA A 48 -16.30 21.25 -21.82
CA ALA A 48 -16.92 21.83 -20.62
C ALA A 48 -18.18 22.65 -20.91
N GLY A 49 -18.28 23.22 -22.13
CA GLY A 49 -19.44 24.05 -22.54
C GLY A 49 -20.74 23.26 -22.68
N ASN A 50 -20.65 21.96 -22.92
CA ASN A 50 -21.82 21.07 -23.07
C ASN A 50 -22.13 20.25 -21.81
N LEU A 51 -21.29 20.31 -20.77
CA LEU A 51 -21.53 19.58 -19.53
C LEU A 51 -22.51 20.33 -18.63
N LYS A 52 -23.57 19.64 -18.19
CA LYS A 52 -24.47 20.17 -17.15
C LYS A 52 -23.69 20.30 -15.83
N PHE A 53 -23.91 21.42 -15.10
CA PHE A 53 -23.35 21.58 -13.76
C PHE A 53 -23.74 20.42 -12.85
N THR A 54 -22.75 19.87 -12.14
CA THR A 54 -22.91 18.70 -11.26
C THR A 54 -22.11 18.88 -9.99
N GLU A 55 -22.74 18.62 -8.85
CA GLU A 55 -22.10 18.51 -7.55
C GLU A 55 -21.89 17.04 -7.22
N LEU A 56 -20.70 16.70 -6.74
CA LEU A 56 -20.32 15.35 -6.33
C LEU A 56 -19.98 15.31 -4.84
N THR A 57 -20.45 14.32 -4.13
CA THR A 57 -20.12 14.12 -2.72
C THR A 57 -19.29 12.87 -2.52
N PHE A 58 -18.08 13.05 -1.95
CA PHE A 58 -17.13 11.99 -1.63
C PHE A 58 -17.04 11.79 -0.12
N TYR A 59 -16.99 10.51 0.31
CA TYR A 59 -16.81 10.13 1.70
C TYR A 59 -15.41 9.58 1.93
N PHE A 60 -14.73 10.06 2.97
CA PHE A 60 -13.39 9.62 3.36
C PHE A 60 -13.33 9.24 4.83
N LEU A 61 -12.49 8.26 5.16
CA LEU A 61 -12.15 7.93 6.53
C LEU A 61 -11.10 8.93 7.04
N GLY A 62 -11.41 9.65 8.10
CA GLY A 62 -10.49 10.59 8.71
C GLY A 62 -11.17 11.82 9.28
N GLN A 63 -10.36 12.69 9.84
CA GLN A 63 -10.82 13.94 10.43
C GLN A 63 -10.76 15.06 9.40
N GLU A 64 -11.79 15.91 9.38
CA GLU A 64 -11.74 17.15 8.63
C GLU A 64 -10.70 18.09 9.24
N ILE A 65 -9.88 18.72 8.40
CA ILE A 65 -8.84 19.65 8.83
C ILE A 65 -9.15 21.08 8.37
N PRO A 66 -8.74 22.10 9.14
CA PRO A 66 -9.12 23.51 8.87
C PRO A 66 -8.73 24.02 7.48
N THR A 67 -7.63 23.56 6.91
CA THR A 67 -7.15 23.97 5.58
C THR A 67 -7.91 23.31 4.42
N ALA A 68 -8.71 22.27 4.69
CA ALA A 68 -9.46 21.55 3.66
C ALA A 68 -10.39 22.46 2.84
N THR A 69 -11.12 23.35 3.51
CA THR A 69 -12.07 24.25 2.85
C THR A 69 -11.41 25.11 1.79
N GLU A 70 -10.24 25.64 2.07
CA GLU A 70 -9.53 26.51 1.15
C GLU A 70 -8.99 25.76 -0.06
N VAL A 71 -8.39 24.60 0.17
CA VAL A 71 -7.91 23.73 -0.92
C VAL A 71 -9.08 23.30 -1.79
N LEU A 72 -10.19 22.90 -1.18
CA LEU A 72 -11.39 22.47 -1.89
C LEU A 72 -12.00 23.63 -2.72
N GLN A 73 -11.98 24.86 -2.20
CA GLN A 73 -12.39 26.05 -2.96
C GLN A 73 -11.50 26.27 -4.19
N ALA A 74 -10.18 26.14 -4.06
CA ALA A 74 -9.26 26.29 -5.18
C ALA A 74 -9.44 25.17 -6.23
N VAL A 75 -9.59 23.91 -5.79
CA VAL A 75 -9.90 22.76 -6.65
C VAL A 75 -11.22 23.00 -7.38
N ASN A 76 -12.29 23.35 -6.67
CA ASN A 76 -13.61 23.58 -7.25
C ASN A 76 -13.63 24.74 -8.23
N SER A 77 -12.87 25.81 -7.99
CA SER A 77 -12.75 26.93 -8.93
C SER A 77 -12.20 26.49 -10.28
N LYS A 78 -11.13 25.68 -10.27
CA LYS A 78 -10.52 25.14 -11.50
C LYS A 78 -11.40 24.06 -12.14
N LEU A 79 -11.88 23.11 -11.37
CA LEU A 79 -12.71 22.00 -11.84
C LEU A 79 -14.02 22.48 -12.47
N LYS A 80 -14.65 23.51 -11.89
CA LYS A 80 -15.85 24.14 -12.45
C LYS A 80 -15.62 24.78 -13.80
N GLN A 81 -14.48 25.47 -13.96
CA GLN A 81 -14.11 26.09 -15.25
C GLN A 81 -13.84 25.04 -16.33
N GLU A 82 -13.19 23.93 -15.97
CA GLU A 82 -12.71 22.94 -16.93
C GLU A 82 -13.72 21.81 -17.18
N THR A 83 -14.60 21.47 -16.22
CA THR A 83 -15.53 20.34 -16.32
C THR A 83 -16.95 20.64 -15.86
N ASN A 84 -17.26 21.88 -15.49
CA ASN A 84 -18.55 22.29 -14.89
C ASN A 84 -18.99 21.40 -13.72
N THR A 85 -18.02 21.04 -12.84
CA THR A 85 -18.19 20.15 -11.69
C THR A 85 -17.73 20.84 -10.40
N GLU A 86 -18.42 20.58 -9.31
CA GLU A 86 -17.96 20.87 -7.95
C GLU A 86 -17.93 19.59 -7.12
N ILE A 87 -16.95 19.47 -6.21
CA ILE A 87 -16.81 18.33 -5.31
C ILE A 87 -16.98 18.78 -3.85
N HIS A 88 -17.59 17.93 -3.06
CA HIS A 88 -17.79 18.09 -1.63
C HIS A 88 -17.25 16.88 -0.89
N PHE A 89 -16.59 17.11 0.23
CA PHE A 89 -16.05 16.03 1.05
C PHE A 89 -16.87 15.86 2.32
N LYS A 90 -17.06 14.59 2.69
CA LYS A 90 -17.57 14.21 4.00
C LYS A 90 -16.55 13.28 4.66
N CYS A 91 -15.84 13.81 5.65
CA CYS A 91 -14.93 13.03 6.45
C CYS A 91 -15.70 12.34 7.59
N ILE A 92 -15.50 11.03 7.73
CA ILE A 92 -16.07 10.22 8.80
C ILE A 92 -14.94 9.92 9.77
N TYR A 93 -14.97 10.55 10.95
CA TYR A 93 -14.05 10.32 12.04
C TYR A 93 -14.62 9.25 12.98
N GLU A 94 -14.57 8.02 12.51
CA GLU A 94 -15.00 6.83 13.23
C GLU A 94 -13.86 5.81 13.23
N ARG A 95 -14.01 4.78 14.05
CA ARG A 95 -13.12 3.63 13.88
C ARG A 95 -13.36 2.98 12.52
N PRO A 96 -12.32 2.54 11.83
CA PRO A 96 -12.45 1.98 10.47
C PRO A 96 -13.53 0.90 10.35
N GLU A 97 -13.76 0.13 11.43
CA GLU A 97 -14.77 -0.94 11.48
C GLU A 97 -16.21 -0.44 11.27
N TYR A 98 -16.50 0.83 11.60
CA TYR A 98 -17.85 1.42 11.49
C TYR A 98 -18.00 2.35 10.28
N TYR A 99 -16.92 2.61 9.57
CA TYR A 99 -16.90 3.54 8.45
C TYR A 99 -17.90 3.15 7.35
N LEU A 100 -17.85 1.90 6.88
CA LEU A 100 -18.76 1.42 5.83
C LEU A 100 -20.20 1.31 6.31
N ASP A 101 -20.45 0.96 7.58
CA ASP A 101 -21.80 0.93 8.14
C ASP A 101 -22.41 2.32 8.15
N LYS A 102 -21.62 3.35 8.46
CA LYS A 102 -22.07 4.74 8.38
C LYS A 102 -22.42 5.15 6.95
N ILE A 103 -21.60 4.78 5.97
CA ILE A 103 -21.88 5.05 4.55
C ILE A 103 -23.16 4.35 4.10
N LYS A 104 -23.31 3.05 4.41
CA LYS A 104 -24.54 2.29 4.11
C LYS A 104 -25.78 2.95 4.71
N SER A 105 -25.69 3.39 5.96
CA SER A 105 -26.77 4.11 6.64
C SER A 105 -27.12 5.43 5.96
N ASP A 106 -26.12 6.21 5.57
CA ASP A 106 -26.31 7.50 4.89
C ASP A 106 -26.95 7.32 3.50
N ILE A 107 -26.47 6.35 2.72
CA ILE A 107 -27.05 5.97 1.43
C ILE A 107 -28.52 5.50 1.60
N ALA A 108 -28.79 4.68 2.60
CA ALA A 108 -30.14 4.21 2.89
C ALA A 108 -31.09 5.35 3.31
N SER A 109 -30.56 6.38 3.97
CA SER A 109 -31.29 7.58 4.39
C SER A 109 -31.44 8.63 3.27
N GLY A 110 -30.91 8.36 2.07
CA GLY A 110 -31.00 9.27 0.93
C GLY A 110 -30.07 10.50 1.02
N LEU A 111 -29.04 10.45 1.88
CA LEU A 111 -28.03 11.50 1.94
C LEU A 111 -27.12 11.43 0.70
N PRO A 112 -26.64 12.59 0.21
CA PRO A 112 -25.73 12.65 -0.93
C PRO A 112 -24.47 11.82 -0.66
N CYS A 113 -24.18 10.88 -1.54
CA CYS A 113 -22.96 10.07 -1.56
C CYS A 113 -22.77 9.56 -2.98
N ASP A 114 -21.87 10.14 -3.76
CA ASP A 114 -21.57 9.67 -5.11
C ASP A 114 -20.46 8.64 -5.10
N ALA A 115 -19.44 8.87 -4.29
CA ALA A 115 -18.30 7.96 -4.17
C ALA A 115 -17.76 7.93 -2.74
N PHE A 116 -17.05 6.89 -2.43
CA PHE A 116 -16.44 6.72 -1.11
C PHE A 116 -15.13 5.94 -1.18
N GLN A 117 -14.24 6.25 -0.25
CA GLN A 117 -13.00 5.50 -0.09
C GLN A 117 -13.29 4.05 0.31
N TYR A 118 -12.63 3.11 -0.32
CA TYR A 118 -12.74 1.69 -0.02
C TYR A 118 -11.38 1.12 0.40
N PHE A 119 -11.41 0.25 1.41
CA PHE A 119 -10.27 -0.52 1.89
C PHE A 119 -10.54 -1.99 1.68
N ASN A 120 -9.63 -2.71 1.01
CA ASN A 120 -9.85 -4.10 0.64
C ASN A 120 -10.01 -5.02 1.86
N GLY A 121 -11.16 -5.71 1.90
CA GLY A 121 -11.45 -6.72 2.94
C GLY A 121 -11.72 -6.15 4.34
N PHE A 122 -11.76 -4.83 4.49
CA PHE A 122 -11.96 -4.23 5.80
C PHE A 122 -13.02 -3.13 5.79
N PRO A 123 -14.07 -3.22 6.61
CA PRO A 123 -14.52 -4.43 7.35
C PRO A 123 -15.32 -5.40 6.46
N VAL A 124 -15.62 -5.02 5.21
CA VAL A 124 -16.51 -5.74 4.29
C VAL A 124 -15.82 -5.90 2.94
N SER A 125 -15.91 -7.09 2.35
CA SER A 125 -15.36 -7.36 1.02
C SER A 125 -16.09 -6.59 -0.08
N MET A 126 -15.40 -6.30 -1.19
CA MET A 126 -16.01 -5.70 -2.38
C MET A 126 -17.11 -6.59 -2.96
N GLU A 127 -16.96 -7.91 -2.88
CA GLU A 127 -17.99 -8.86 -3.29
C GLU A 127 -19.29 -8.69 -2.50
N THR A 128 -19.18 -8.51 -1.18
CA THR A 128 -20.36 -8.26 -0.33
C THR A 128 -21.05 -6.97 -0.72
N LEU A 129 -20.29 -5.87 -0.89
CA LEU A 129 -20.85 -4.57 -1.30
C LEU A 129 -21.54 -4.64 -2.67
N ALA A 130 -20.95 -5.39 -3.62
CA ALA A 130 -21.53 -5.60 -4.94
C ALA A 130 -22.82 -6.44 -4.88
N ASN A 131 -22.82 -7.54 -4.12
CA ASN A 131 -24.00 -8.39 -3.95
C ASN A 131 -25.15 -7.66 -3.24
N GLU A 132 -24.83 -6.75 -2.30
CA GLU A 132 -25.82 -5.93 -1.59
C GLU A 132 -26.27 -4.70 -2.41
N GLY A 133 -25.64 -4.43 -3.58
CA GLY A 133 -26.03 -3.34 -4.47
C GLY A 133 -25.59 -1.94 -3.99
N TYR A 134 -24.51 -1.85 -3.21
CA TYR A 134 -23.96 -0.57 -2.76
C TYR A 134 -22.96 0.04 -3.74
N VAL A 135 -22.36 -0.75 -4.62
CA VAL A 135 -21.31 -0.29 -5.54
C VAL A 135 -21.68 -0.49 -7.00
N ALA A 136 -21.34 0.47 -7.85
CA ALA A 136 -21.61 0.45 -9.27
C ALA A 136 -20.65 -0.49 -10.01
N ASP A 137 -21.15 -1.17 -11.06
CA ASP A 137 -20.33 -1.91 -12.02
C ASP A 137 -19.61 -0.93 -12.94
N LEU A 138 -18.30 -0.84 -12.80
CA LEU A 138 -17.43 0.09 -13.53
C LEU A 138 -16.72 -0.54 -14.73
N THR A 139 -17.00 -1.81 -15.04
CA THR A 139 -16.27 -2.59 -16.05
C THR A 139 -16.18 -1.89 -17.40
N LYS A 140 -17.27 -1.28 -17.84
CA LYS A 140 -17.32 -0.50 -19.08
C LYS A 140 -17.11 0.99 -18.85
N LEU A 141 -17.62 1.50 -17.72
CA LEU A 141 -17.57 2.92 -17.44
C LEU A 141 -16.16 3.43 -17.18
N PHE A 142 -15.33 2.68 -16.45
CA PHE A 142 -13.99 3.13 -16.11
C PHE A 142 -13.12 3.42 -17.33
N PRO A 143 -12.94 2.50 -18.30
CA PRO A 143 -12.17 2.80 -19.51
C PRO A 143 -12.81 3.86 -20.40
N GLN A 144 -14.14 4.06 -20.34
CA GLN A 144 -14.86 5.03 -21.19
C GLN A 144 -14.82 6.45 -20.61
N SER A 145 -14.96 6.61 -19.30
CA SER A 145 -15.14 7.91 -18.65
C SER A 145 -13.91 8.41 -17.90
N ALA A 146 -12.89 7.56 -17.71
CA ALA A 146 -11.58 7.95 -17.20
C ALA A 146 -10.44 7.26 -17.99
N PRO A 147 -10.37 7.47 -19.32
CA PRO A 147 -9.44 6.74 -20.19
C PRO A 147 -7.97 7.05 -19.92
N ASN A 148 -7.64 8.27 -19.49
CA ASN A 148 -6.26 8.66 -19.18
C ASN A 148 -5.76 7.96 -17.92
N TYR A 149 -6.61 7.84 -16.91
CA TYR A 149 -6.28 7.13 -15.70
C TYR A 149 -6.29 5.61 -15.91
N PHE A 150 -7.30 5.07 -16.58
CA PHE A 150 -7.42 3.63 -16.87
C PHE A 150 -6.18 3.06 -17.60
N ARG A 151 -5.63 3.78 -18.59
CA ARG A 151 -4.45 3.35 -19.36
C ARG A 151 -3.16 3.26 -18.55
N GLN A 152 -3.12 3.80 -17.35
CA GLN A 152 -1.97 3.72 -16.46
C GLN A 152 -1.85 2.35 -15.78
N PHE A 153 -2.90 1.52 -15.82
CA PHE A 153 -2.91 0.20 -15.22
C PHE A 153 -2.57 -0.88 -16.26
N SER A 154 -1.77 -1.86 -15.84
CA SER A 154 -1.57 -3.07 -16.63
C SER A 154 -2.83 -3.94 -16.62
N GLN A 155 -2.92 -4.88 -17.57
CA GLN A 155 -4.02 -5.86 -17.55
C GLN A 155 -4.04 -6.67 -16.26
N ASP A 156 -2.87 -7.04 -15.73
CA ASP A 156 -2.76 -7.76 -14.44
C ASP A 156 -3.29 -6.92 -13.27
N ASP A 157 -3.08 -5.60 -13.27
CA ASP A 157 -3.64 -4.71 -12.26
C ASP A 157 -5.18 -4.69 -12.33
N ILE A 158 -5.73 -4.56 -13.52
CA ILE A 158 -7.19 -4.56 -13.73
C ILE A 158 -7.79 -5.93 -13.40
N ASP A 159 -7.15 -7.02 -13.81
CA ASP A 159 -7.61 -8.37 -13.48
C ASP A 159 -7.54 -8.64 -11.97
N SER A 160 -6.58 -8.05 -11.28
CA SER A 160 -6.41 -8.20 -9.84
C SER A 160 -7.54 -7.57 -9.01
N ILE A 161 -8.26 -6.59 -9.57
CA ILE A 161 -9.37 -5.90 -8.90
C ILE A 161 -10.76 -6.40 -9.32
N LYS A 162 -10.83 -7.38 -10.24
CA LYS A 162 -12.11 -7.94 -10.65
C LYS A 162 -12.72 -8.81 -9.55
N VAL A 163 -14.01 -8.65 -9.36
CA VAL A 163 -14.87 -9.49 -8.52
C VAL A 163 -15.91 -10.13 -9.44
N LYS A 164 -15.87 -11.46 -9.59
CA LYS A 164 -16.74 -12.21 -10.53
C LYS A 164 -16.70 -11.61 -11.96
N GLY A 165 -15.51 -11.31 -12.44
CA GLY A 165 -15.27 -10.77 -13.77
C GLY A 165 -15.62 -9.29 -13.96
N LYS A 166 -16.01 -8.56 -12.90
CA LYS A 166 -16.44 -7.16 -12.96
C LYS A 166 -15.57 -6.25 -12.09
N VAL A 167 -15.41 -5.01 -12.51
CA VAL A 167 -14.70 -3.96 -11.78
C VAL A 167 -15.70 -3.13 -10.98
N TYR A 168 -15.48 -2.94 -9.67
CA TYR A 168 -16.33 -2.16 -8.76
C TYR A 168 -15.57 -1.07 -8.00
N VAL A 169 -14.27 -0.98 -8.20
CA VAL A 169 -13.39 -0.01 -7.54
C VAL A 169 -12.44 0.61 -8.54
N ILE A 170 -12.19 1.90 -8.37
CA ILE A 170 -11.13 2.62 -9.06
C ILE A 170 -9.91 2.56 -8.14
N PRO A 171 -8.84 1.86 -8.52
CA PRO A 171 -7.70 1.65 -7.65
C PRO A 171 -6.82 2.89 -7.55
N ALA A 172 -6.10 3.06 -6.44
CA ALA A 172 -4.97 3.97 -6.39
C ALA A 172 -3.80 3.41 -7.21
N ARG A 173 -3.04 4.28 -7.90
CA ARG A 173 -1.89 3.85 -8.70
C ARG A 173 -0.61 3.84 -7.88
N ILE A 174 -0.58 3.01 -6.87
CA ILE A 174 0.61 2.78 -6.05
C ILE A 174 0.81 1.28 -5.90
N PRO A 175 1.84 0.71 -6.50
CA PRO A 175 2.17 -0.69 -6.27
C PRO A 175 2.74 -0.85 -4.87
N PHE A 176 2.22 -1.83 -4.16
CA PHE A 176 2.75 -2.26 -2.88
C PHE A 176 3.13 -3.74 -2.95
N ALA A 177 4.15 -4.10 -2.20
CA ALA A 177 4.49 -5.50 -2.00
C ALA A 177 4.73 -5.78 -0.52
N ASN A 178 4.30 -6.95 -0.08
CA ASN A 178 4.53 -7.39 1.29
C ASN A 178 5.95 -7.99 1.39
N ARG A 179 6.98 -7.11 1.40
CA ARG A 179 8.39 -7.51 1.53
C ARG A 179 8.92 -7.16 2.89
N VAL A 180 9.31 -8.18 3.62
CA VAL A 180 9.96 -8.03 4.92
C VAL A 180 11.43 -7.64 4.71
N CYS A 181 11.84 -6.59 5.39
CA CYS A 181 13.19 -6.02 5.30
C CYS A 181 13.79 -5.82 6.69
N ALA A 182 15.10 -6.01 6.80
CA ALA A 182 15.87 -5.40 7.86
C ALA A 182 16.13 -3.94 7.51
N ILE A 183 15.63 -3.02 8.30
CA ILE A 183 15.81 -1.58 8.10
C ILE A 183 16.85 -1.13 9.11
N VAL A 184 18.03 -0.82 8.63
CA VAL A 184 19.22 -0.64 9.47
C VAL A 184 19.86 0.73 9.28
N ARG A 185 20.54 1.18 10.30
CA ARG A 185 21.36 2.39 10.28
C ARG A 185 22.57 2.19 9.36
N GLN A 186 22.58 2.92 8.25
CA GLN A 186 23.62 2.83 7.23
C GLN A 186 24.99 3.26 7.74
N ASP A 187 25.04 4.32 8.56
CA ASP A 187 26.26 4.81 9.16
C ASP A 187 26.97 3.78 10.05
N LEU A 188 26.23 2.93 10.74
CA LEU A 188 26.79 1.85 11.56
C LEU A 188 27.34 0.71 10.70
N MET A 189 26.66 0.40 9.58
CA MET A 189 27.19 -0.57 8.62
C MET A 189 28.54 -0.11 8.05
N GLU A 190 28.64 1.15 7.68
CA GLU A 190 29.87 1.74 7.16
C GLU A 190 30.97 1.81 8.24
N LYS A 191 30.63 2.30 9.44
CA LYS A 191 31.55 2.42 10.58
C LYS A 191 32.23 1.11 10.94
N TYR A 192 31.49 0.00 10.90
CA TYR A 192 32.00 -1.31 11.30
C TYR A 192 32.32 -2.22 10.13
N ASN A 193 32.24 -1.73 8.88
CA ASN A 193 32.46 -2.51 7.66
C ASN A 193 31.61 -3.79 7.61
N ILE A 194 30.34 -3.70 8.01
CA ILE A 194 29.40 -4.82 8.01
C ILE A 194 29.01 -5.11 6.55
N PRO A 195 29.09 -6.39 6.09
CA PRO A 195 28.67 -6.77 4.75
C PRO A 195 27.19 -6.53 4.49
N GLU A 196 26.82 -6.45 3.21
CA GLU A 196 25.42 -6.33 2.79
C GLU A 196 24.56 -7.47 3.35
N ILE A 197 23.40 -7.10 3.91
CA ILE A 197 22.43 -8.02 4.50
C ILE A 197 21.55 -8.58 3.38
N LYS A 198 21.48 -9.92 3.24
CA LYS A 198 20.69 -10.64 2.22
C LYS A 198 19.71 -11.66 2.80
N ASN A 199 19.86 -11.99 4.06
CA ASN A 199 19.05 -12.97 4.76
C ASN A 199 19.09 -12.72 6.29
N TYR A 200 18.35 -13.52 7.03
CA TYR A 200 18.31 -13.41 8.50
C TYR A 200 19.66 -13.65 9.16
N SER A 201 20.50 -14.53 8.63
CA SER A 201 21.83 -14.80 9.23
C SER A 201 22.77 -13.61 9.07
N ASP A 202 22.75 -12.94 7.93
CA ASP A 202 23.51 -11.71 7.72
C ASP A 202 23.00 -10.60 8.64
N TYR A 203 21.69 -10.53 8.85
CA TYR A 203 21.09 -9.59 9.78
C TYR A 203 21.50 -9.87 11.22
N GLU A 204 21.54 -11.12 11.63
CA GLU A 204 22.00 -11.52 12.96
C GLU A 204 23.48 -11.16 13.20
N ASN A 205 24.34 -11.31 12.18
CA ASN A 205 25.73 -10.84 12.23
C ASN A 205 25.81 -9.31 12.43
N TYR A 206 24.90 -8.54 11.79
CA TYR A 206 24.78 -7.11 12.05
C TYR A 206 24.43 -6.86 13.51
N LEU A 207 23.40 -7.52 14.05
CA LEU A 207 22.93 -7.34 15.43
C LEU A 207 24.03 -7.67 16.45
N GLU A 208 24.76 -8.76 16.24
CA GLU A 208 25.89 -9.16 17.09
C GLU A 208 26.99 -8.11 17.07
N THR A 209 27.37 -7.64 15.87
CA THR A 209 28.39 -6.58 15.72
C THR A 209 28.00 -5.31 16.47
N ILE A 210 26.73 -4.86 16.34
CA ILE A 210 26.26 -3.67 17.05
C ILE A 210 26.31 -3.90 18.57
N LYS A 211 25.83 -5.06 19.03
CA LYS A 211 25.81 -5.41 20.45
C LYS A 211 27.21 -5.39 21.07
N GLU A 212 28.21 -5.86 20.32
CA GLU A 212 29.60 -5.90 20.79
C GLU A 212 30.30 -4.54 20.73
N LYS A 213 30.07 -3.77 19.66
CA LYS A 213 30.82 -2.54 19.37
C LYS A 213 30.20 -1.29 19.96
N ASP A 214 28.88 -1.24 20.06
CA ASP A 214 28.10 -0.12 20.61
C ASP A 214 27.05 -0.62 21.61
N PRO A 215 27.42 -1.09 22.81
CA PRO A 215 26.54 -1.72 23.77
C PRO A 215 25.40 -0.80 24.30
N ASP A 216 25.53 0.50 24.12
CA ASP A 216 24.52 1.50 24.47
C ASP A 216 23.42 1.65 23.41
N ILE A 217 23.65 1.11 22.23
CA ILE A 217 22.67 1.05 21.14
C ILE A 217 21.85 -0.25 21.26
N ILE A 218 20.55 -0.13 21.13
CA ILE A 218 19.64 -1.27 21.06
C ILE A 218 19.75 -1.85 19.64
N PRO A 219 20.21 -3.11 19.46
CA PRO A 219 20.47 -3.65 18.14
C PRO A 219 19.23 -3.71 17.27
N MET A 220 18.09 -4.16 17.79
CA MET A 220 16.88 -4.26 17.00
C MET A 220 15.61 -3.99 17.81
N ASN A 221 14.58 -3.63 17.07
CA ASN A 221 13.20 -3.75 17.48
C ASN A 221 12.39 -4.45 16.40
N TYR A 222 11.28 -5.06 16.74
CA TYR A 222 10.28 -5.50 15.80
C TYR A 222 8.90 -5.29 16.41
N TYR A 223 7.94 -5.07 15.54
CA TYR A 223 6.55 -5.09 15.90
C TYR A 223 5.81 -5.80 14.78
N ASP A 224 5.61 -7.07 14.99
CA ASP A 224 4.73 -7.84 14.12
C ASP A 224 4.42 -9.19 14.78
N THR A 225 3.44 -9.88 14.24
CA THR A 225 3.17 -11.28 14.56
C THR A 225 4.28 -12.18 14.01
N THR A 226 4.39 -13.38 14.51
CA THR A 226 5.37 -14.34 13.98
C THR A 226 5.15 -14.61 12.50
N VAL A 227 3.91 -14.65 12.02
CA VAL A 227 3.59 -14.81 10.60
C VAL A 227 4.03 -13.58 9.80
N GLY A 228 3.80 -12.38 10.32
CA GLY A 228 4.19 -11.13 9.65
C GLY A 228 5.69 -10.98 9.50
N LEU A 229 6.47 -11.43 10.49
CA LEU A 229 7.93 -11.38 10.44
C LEU A 229 8.54 -12.33 9.41
N PHE A 230 7.97 -13.51 9.25
CA PHE A 230 8.69 -14.59 8.56
C PHE A 230 8.02 -15.13 7.30
N ALA A 231 6.69 -14.98 7.14
CA ALA A 231 5.97 -15.62 6.04
C ALA A 231 6.56 -15.29 4.67
N ASP A 232 6.76 -14.02 4.36
CA ASP A 232 7.32 -13.57 3.08
C ASP A 232 8.74 -14.14 2.84
N ALA A 233 9.59 -14.10 3.85
CA ALA A 233 10.97 -14.59 3.76
C ALA A 233 11.06 -16.10 3.47
N TYR A 234 10.05 -16.85 3.88
CA TYR A 234 9.93 -18.29 3.60
C TYR A 234 8.99 -18.61 2.43
N GLY A 235 8.60 -17.61 1.63
CA GLY A 235 7.78 -17.78 0.44
C GLY A 235 6.32 -18.12 0.71
N TYR A 236 5.78 -17.68 1.84
CA TYR A 236 4.37 -17.77 2.15
C TYR A 236 3.65 -16.44 1.91
N VAL A 237 2.45 -16.52 1.38
CA VAL A 237 1.50 -15.41 1.31
C VAL A 237 0.58 -15.48 2.53
N ILE A 238 0.41 -14.37 3.22
CA ILE A 238 -0.53 -14.29 4.33
C ILE A 238 -1.92 -14.06 3.75
N LEU A 239 -2.83 -14.97 4.03
CA LEU A 239 -4.22 -14.88 3.63
C LEU A 239 -5.07 -14.16 4.69
N ASP A 240 -4.84 -14.47 5.95
CA ASP A 240 -5.46 -13.81 7.09
C ASP A 240 -4.43 -13.62 8.20
N TYR A 241 -4.15 -12.37 8.49
CA TYR A 241 -3.12 -11.98 9.42
C TYR A 241 -3.45 -12.32 10.87
N GLN A 242 -4.72 -12.09 11.26
CA GLN A 242 -5.18 -12.30 12.64
C GLN A 242 -5.33 -13.79 12.98
N LEU A 243 -5.64 -14.59 11.97
CA LEU A 243 -5.79 -16.03 12.12
C LEU A 243 -4.51 -16.79 11.78
N GLY A 244 -3.47 -16.12 11.29
CA GLY A 244 -2.24 -16.76 10.86
C GLY A 244 -2.49 -17.79 9.75
N LEU A 245 -3.39 -17.51 8.79
CA LEU A 245 -3.61 -18.38 7.64
C LEU A 245 -2.67 -18.00 6.51
N VAL A 246 -2.01 -18.99 5.94
CA VAL A 246 -0.99 -18.80 4.89
C VAL A 246 -1.11 -19.87 3.80
N TYR A 247 -0.48 -19.60 2.65
CA TYR A 247 -0.24 -20.59 1.60
C TYR A 247 1.08 -20.27 0.90
N LYS A 248 1.70 -21.28 0.26
CA LYS A 248 2.90 -21.05 -0.56
C LYS A 248 2.52 -20.36 -1.86
N TRP A 249 3.24 -19.29 -2.22
CA TRP A 249 2.95 -18.50 -3.42
C TRP A 249 3.22 -19.29 -4.73
N ASP A 250 4.15 -20.25 -4.69
CA ASP A 250 4.58 -21.10 -5.80
C ASP A 250 3.89 -22.48 -5.82
N ASP A 251 2.97 -22.73 -4.89
CA ASP A 251 2.18 -23.97 -4.87
C ASP A 251 1.01 -23.87 -5.88
N PRO A 252 1.01 -24.69 -6.95
CA PRO A 252 -0.06 -24.68 -7.94
C PRO A 252 -1.43 -25.08 -7.37
N ASP A 253 -1.44 -25.85 -6.29
CA ASP A 253 -2.68 -26.29 -5.61
C ASP A 253 -3.17 -25.23 -4.61
N VAL A 254 -2.34 -24.26 -4.26
CA VAL A 254 -2.65 -23.17 -3.30
C VAL A 254 -3.18 -23.74 -1.99
N LYS A 255 -2.42 -24.63 -1.39
CA LYS A 255 -2.78 -25.29 -0.14
C LYS A 255 -2.75 -24.31 1.03
N ILE A 256 -3.91 -24.02 1.61
CA ILE A 256 -4.03 -23.17 2.79
C ILE A 256 -3.64 -23.96 4.04
N MET A 257 -2.87 -23.30 4.93
CA MET A 257 -2.40 -23.85 6.19
C MET A 257 -2.52 -22.80 7.30
N ALA A 258 -2.65 -23.23 8.51
CA ALA A 258 -2.36 -22.39 9.66
C ALA A 258 -0.85 -22.25 9.83
N TRP A 259 -0.36 -21.09 10.29
CA TRP A 259 1.08 -20.80 10.37
C TRP A 259 1.84 -21.83 11.20
N GLU A 260 1.27 -22.26 12.32
CA GLU A 260 1.85 -23.30 13.19
C GLU A 260 1.88 -24.69 12.56
N GLN A 261 1.17 -24.93 11.46
CA GLN A 261 1.23 -26.18 10.69
C GLN A 261 2.35 -26.19 9.65
N THR A 262 3.00 -25.04 9.46
CA THR A 262 4.11 -24.94 8.50
C THR A 262 5.39 -25.57 9.07
N PRO A 263 6.26 -26.15 8.22
CA PRO A 263 7.49 -26.77 8.68
C PRO A 263 8.49 -25.76 9.28
N VAL A 264 8.32 -24.46 9.01
CA VAL A 264 9.24 -23.40 9.45
C VAL A 264 8.84 -22.74 10.77
N TYR A 265 7.64 -23.03 11.28
CA TYR A 265 7.09 -22.33 12.44
C TYR A 265 8.00 -22.37 13.67
N LYS A 266 8.43 -23.58 14.09
CA LYS A 266 9.29 -23.72 15.26
C LYS A 266 10.65 -23.05 15.11
N ASP A 267 11.23 -23.11 13.90
CA ASP A 267 12.50 -22.44 13.61
C ASP A 267 12.37 -20.91 13.74
N CYS A 268 11.25 -20.36 13.30
CA CYS A 268 10.94 -18.92 13.47
C CYS A 268 10.87 -18.53 14.94
N LEU A 269 10.19 -19.33 15.75
CA LEU A 269 10.08 -19.08 17.19
C LEU A 269 11.44 -19.19 17.91
N ASN A 270 12.25 -20.19 17.56
CA ASN A 270 13.60 -20.37 18.10
C ASN A 270 14.51 -19.19 17.72
N ARG A 271 14.36 -18.63 16.53
CA ARG A 271 15.08 -17.43 16.09
C ARG A 271 14.75 -16.23 16.96
N ILE A 272 13.47 -15.95 17.22
CA ILE A 272 13.06 -14.85 18.11
C ILE A 272 13.61 -15.05 19.53
N ARG A 273 13.56 -16.28 20.03
CA ARG A 273 14.14 -16.62 21.33
C ARG A 273 15.63 -16.32 21.37
N SER A 274 16.38 -16.74 20.33
CA SER A 274 17.81 -16.44 20.21
C SER A 274 18.09 -14.93 20.24
N TRP A 275 17.30 -14.13 19.53
CA TRP A 275 17.44 -12.66 19.56
C TRP A 275 17.29 -12.08 20.96
N LYS A 276 16.35 -12.59 21.74
CA LYS A 276 16.17 -12.21 23.13
C LYS A 276 17.34 -12.66 24.02
N ASP A 277 17.70 -13.93 23.94
CA ASP A 277 18.74 -14.53 24.78
C ASP A 277 20.10 -13.87 24.55
N ASN A 278 20.40 -13.49 23.31
CA ASN A 278 21.58 -12.73 22.94
C ASN A 278 21.48 -11.23 23.28
N GLY A 279 20.35 -10.78 23.80
CA GLY A 279 20.15 -9.38 24.22
C GLY A 279 20.12 -8.38 23.08
N TYR A 280 19.62 -8.78 21.90
CA TYR A 280 19.44 -7.88 20.76
C TYR A 280 18.21 -7.01 20.92
N LEU A 281 17.21 -7.46 21.68
CA LEU A 281 15.97 -6.77 21.94
C LEU A 281 16.06 -5.83 23.14
N MET A 282 15.24 -4.82 23.19
CA MET A 282 15.15 -3.89 24.31
C MET A 282 14.74 -4.65 25.60
N LYS A 283 15.55 -4.51 26.65
CA LYS A 283 15.22 -5.07 27.98
C LYS A 283 13.99 -4.35 28.54
N ASN A 284 12.97 -5.10 28.93
CA ASN A 284 11.73 -4.59 29.53
C ASN A 284 10.96 -3.58 28.66
N GLY A 285 11.28 -3.48 27.38
CA GLY A 285 10.57 -2.64 26.42
C GLY A 285 9.24 -3.26 26.04
N ARG A 286 8.19 -2.46 26.02
CA ARG A 286 7.09 -2.76 25.10
C ARG A 286 7.66 -2.50 23.70
N ASN A 287 7.77 -3.54 22.91
CA ASN A 287 7.97 -3.34 21.51
C ASN A 287 6.75 -2.53 21.04
N VAL A 288 6.95 -1.34 20.55
CA VAL A 288 5.88 -0.45 20.14
C VAL A 288 5.74 -0.59 18.63
N GLY A 289 4.51 -0.69 18.17
CA GLY A 289 4.21 -0.75 16.74
C GLY A 289 4.80 0.41 15.96
N ILE A 290 4.96 0.22 14.66
CA ILE A 290 5.47 1.25 13.73
C ILE A 290 4.77 2.60 13.94
N ALA A 291 3.45 2.58 14.16
CA ALA A 291 2.67 3.78 14.48
C ALA A 291 2.95 4.40 15.87
N GLN A 292 3.67 3.68 16.73
CA GLN A 292 3.99 4.06 18.11
C GLN A 292 5.50 4.14 18.36
N ILE A 293 6.33 4.08 17.32
CA ILE A 293 7.76 4.36 17.48
C ILE A 293 7.86 5.77 18.06
N ASP A 294 8.30 5.82 19.29
CA ASP A 294 8.62 7.09 19.94
C ASP A 294 9.64 7.82 19.05
N GLN A 295 9.21 8.94 18.46
CA GLN A 295 10.08 9.76 17.63
C GLN A 295 11.36 10.12 18.38
N GLY A 296 11.29 10.28 19.72
CA GLY A 296 12.45 10.50 20.58
C GLY A 296 13.45 9.34 20.54
N MET A 297 13.01 8.08 20.46
CA MET A 297 13.94 6.95 20.31
C MET A 297 14.61 6.91 18.95
N LEU A 298 13.86 7.20 17.87
CA LEU A 298 14.38 7.26 16.52
C LEU A 298 15.44 8.38 16.40
N THR A 299 15.11 9.58 16.90
CA THR A 299 15.97 10.77 16.80
C THR A 299 17.12 10.78 17.80
N SER A 300 17.04 9.99 18.87
CA SER A 300 18.14 9.83 19.85
C SER A 300 19.32 8.99 19.33
N GLY A 301 19.18 8.32 18.18
CA GLY A 301 20.20 7.42 17.65
C GLY A 301 20.42 6.15 18.46
N ARG A 302 19.56 5.85 19.44
CA ARG A 302 19.71 4.68 20.33
C ARG A 302 19.23 3.36 19.70
N TRP A 303 18.61 3.39 18.54
CA TRP A 303 18.22 2.20 17.78
C TRP A 303 19.09 2.04 16.56
N SER A 304 19.54 0.80 16.32
CA SER A 304 20.30 0.52 15.09
C SER A 304 19.44 -0.07 13.98
N SER A 305 18.39 -0.81 14.30
CA SER A 305 17.58 -1.46 13.27
C SER A 305 16.19 -1.89 13.76
N TYR A 306 15.35 -2.24 12.79
CA TYR A 306 14.09 -2.94 13.04
C TYR A 306 13.73 -3.82 11.83
N ILE A 307 12.87 -4.82 12.05
CA ILE A 307 12.26 -5.56 10.95
C ILE A 307 10.95 -4.88 10.60
N GLY A 308 10.82 -4.50 9.35
CA GLY A 308 9.66 -3.80 8.80
C GLY A 308 9.45 -4.14 7.34
N ARG A 309 8.67 -3.32 6.65
CA ARG A 309 8.36 -3.51 5.23
C ARG A 309 9.23 -2.60 4.36
N LEU A 310 9.48 -3.04 3.13
CA LEU A 310 10.10 -2.19 2.12
C LEU A 310 9.28 -0.91 1.96
N GLY A 311 9.90 0.25 2.13
CA GLY A 311 9.25 1.56 2.12
C GLY A 311 9.09 2.22 3.49
N ASP A 312 9.06 1.47 4.60
CA ASP A 312 8.91 2.06 5.94
C ASP A 312 10.01 3.06 6.30
N HIS A 313 11.24 2.82 5.80
CA HIS A 313 12.38 3.70 6.01
C HIS A 313 12.16 5.14 5.51
N PHE A 314 11.26 5.36 4.53
CA PHE A 314 10.94 6.71 4.06
C PHE A 314 10.39 7.59 5.17
N ASN A 315 9.48 7.06 5.98
CA ASN A 315 8.90 7.79 7.10
C ASN A 315 9.95 8.13 8.16
N TYR A 316 10.87 7.19 8.44
CA TYR A 316 11.91 7.42 9.45
C TYR A 316 12.94 8.45 8.97
N ASN A 317 13.39 8.32 7.74
CA ASN A 317 14.31 9.29 7.17
C ASN A 317 13.67 10.67 7.06
N ALA A 318 12.37 10.76 6.76
CA ALA A 318 11.63 12.00 6.78
C ALA A 318 11.62 12.64 8.19
N ILE A 319 11.34 11.86 9.24
CA ILE A 319 11.37 12.33 10.63
C ILE A 319 12.77 12.83 11.00
N LEU A 320 13.84 12.10 10.70
CA LEU A 320 15.21 12.52 10.97
C LEU A 320 15.52 13.87 10.31
N ARG A 321 15.21 14.00 9.02
CA ARG A 321 15.48 15.22 8.25
C ARG A 321 14.68 16.43 8.76
N THR A 322 13.42 16.25 9.17
CA THR A 322 12.61 17.33 9.75
C THR A 322 13.15 17.80 11.12
N GLN A 323 13.92 16.95 11.81
CA GLN A 323 14.62 17.30 13.04
C GLN A 323 16.07 17.81 12.81
N GLY A 324 16.48 17.96 11.55
CA GLY A 324 17.82 18.41 11.19
C GLY A 324 18.90 17.35 11.38
N ILE A 325 18.53 16.07 11.56
CA ILE A 325 19.47 14.97 11.75
C ILE A 325 19.87 14.44 10.37
N THR A 326 21.13 14.62 10.02
CA THR A 326 21.71 14.21 8.73
C THR A 326 22.88 13.24 8.89
N GLU A 327 23.31 12.99 10.12
CA GLU A 327 24.48 12.17 10.45
C GLU A 327 24.23 10.69 10.26
N TRP A 328 22.96 10.28 10.25
CA TRP A 328 22.56 8.90 9.95
C TRP A 328 21.24 8.82 9.19
N ASN A 329 21.05 7.71 8.53
CA ASN A 329 19.81 7.35 7.85
C ASN A 329 19.56 5.83 7.96
N TYR A 330 18.31 5.45 7.72
CA TYR A 330 17.89 4.05 7.67
C TYR A 330 17.80 3.59 6.23
N LYS A 331 18.31 2.38 5.94
CA LYS A 331 18.24 1.72 4.64
C LYS A 331 17.63 0.33 4.75
N PRO A 332 16.73 -0.06 3.83
CA PRO A 332 16.13 -1.38 3.84
C PRO A 332 17.04 -2.41 3.16
N TYR A 333 17.15 -3.57 3.75
CA TYR A 333 17.79 -4.77 3.20
C TYR A 333 16.79 -5.92 3.19
N GLN A 334 16.54 -6.49 2.03
CA GLN A 334 15.61 -7.60 1.87
C GLN A 334 16.18 -8.86 2.53
N LEU A 335 15.34 -9.57 3.30
CA LEU A 335 15.74 -10.78 4.02
C LEU A 335 15.57 -12.05 3.21
N ASN A 336 15.22 -11.91 1.93
CA ASN A 336 15.19 -12.99 0.94
C ASN A 336 15.51 -12.44 -0.46
N ASP A 337 16.00 -13.30 -1.33
CA ASP A 337 16.23 -12.99 -2.76
C ASP A 337 15.00 -13.34 -3.62
N GLY A 338 13.94 -13.82 -2.99
CA GLY A 338 12.79 -14.39 -3.64
C GLY A 338 11.79 -13.36 -4.14
N PHE A 339 10.71 -13.91 -4.63
CA PHE A 339 9.51 -13.24 -5.02
C PHE A 339 8.76 -12.70 -3.79
N SER A 340 8.08 -11.58 -3.96
CA SER A 340 7.18 -11.02 -2.95
C SER A 340 5.76 -10.90 -3.49
N ALA A 341 4.79 -11.18 -2.64
CA ALA A 341 3.39 -10.99 -3.00
C ALA A 341 3.08 -9.50 -3.21
N ARG A 342 2.59 -9.16 -4.41
CA ARG A 342 2.07 -7.82 -4.69
C ARG A 342 0.73 -7.65 -3.98
N ILE A 343 0.56 -6.54 -3.30
CA ILE A 343 -0.70 -6.18 -2.64
C ILE A 343 -1.66 -5.68 -3.71
N SER A 344 -2.93 -6.05 -3.60
CA SER A 344 -3.96 -5.60 -4.53
C SER A 344 -4.08 -4.07 -4.55
N PRO A 345 -4.20 -3.45 -5.75
CA PRO A 345 -4.48 -2.02 -5.84
C PRO A 345 -5.85 -1.63 -5.24
N MET A 346 -6.69 -2.59 -4.88
CA MET A 346 -7.92 -2.35 -4.10
C MET A 346 -7.68 -1.93 -2.65
N GLU A 347 -6.45 -2.08 -2.11
CA GLU A 347 -6.13 -1.74 -0.71
C GLU A 347 -6.57 -0.31 -0.32
N ASN A 348 -6.42 0.62 -1.27
CA ASN A 348 -6.95 1.97 -1.18
C ASN A 348 -7.52 2.36 -2.54
N GLY A 349 -8.83 2.44 -2.64
CA GLY A 349 -9.47 2.79 -3.89
C GLY A 349 -10.72 3.63 -3.66
N THR A 350 -11.34 4.03 -4.76
CA THR A 350 -12.62 4.75 -4.76
C THR A 350 -13.71 3.83 -5.30
N ALA A 351 -14.75 3.60 -4.52
CA ALA A 351 -15.98 2.94 -4.95
C ALA A 351 -17.05 4.00 -5.28
N ILE A 352 -17.84 3.76 -6.33
CA ILE A 352 -18.97 4.62 -6.71
C ILE A 352 -20.25 3.99 -6.21
N ASN A 353 -21.10 4.79 -5.55
CA ASN A 353 -22.41 4.34 -5.09
C ASN A 353 -23.28 3.91 -6.28
N ALA A 354 -23.80 2.69 -6.24
CA ALA A 354 -24.65 2.13 -7.30
C ALA A 354 -25.92 2.95 -7.56
N LYS A 355 -26.37 3.76 -6.60
CA LYS A 355 -27.54 4.64 -6.73
C LYS A 355 -27.19 6.06 -7.19
N SER A 356 -25.91 6.40 -7.33
CA SER A 356 -25.50 7.70 -7.85
C SER A 356 -25.87 7.82 -9.33
N ALA A 357 -26.50 8.92 -9.68
CA ALA A 357 -26.74 9.29 -11.08
C ALA A 357 -25.49 9.91 -11.74
N ASN A 358 -24.41 10.09 -10.97
CA ASN A 358 -23.24 10.88 -11.36
C ASN A 358 -21.99 10.02 -11.59
N ALA A 359 -22.12 8.70 -11.78
CA ALA A 359 -20.97 7.79 -11.90
C ALA A 359 -19.96 8.20 -12.99
N GLU A 360 -20.44 8.60 -14.17
CA GLU A 360 -19.59 9.12 -15.23
C GLU A 360 -18.88 10.41 -14.84
N ARG A 361 -19.55 11.29 -14.09
CA ARG A 361 -18.94 12.53 -13.63
C ARG A 361 -17.89 12.32 -12.53
N VAL A 362 -18.07 11.32 -11.66
CA VAL A 362 -17.03 10.90 -10.70
C VAL A 362 -15.78 10.43 -11.44
N LEU A 363 -15.96 9.61 -12.47
CA LEU A 363 -14.83 9.12 -13.30
C LEU A 363 -14.16 10.26 -14.07
N LEU A 364 -14.93 11.19 -14.62
CA LEU A 364 -14.41 12.39 -15.29
C LEU A 364 -13.58 13.25 -14.33
N PHE A 365 -14.02 13.42 -13.08
CA PHE A 365 -13.23 14.12 -12.05
C PHE A 365 -11.89 13.43 -11.81
N ILE A 366 -11.87 12.09 -11.72
CA ILE A 366 -10.63 11.32 -11.52
C ILE A 366 -9.71 11.46 -12.74
N ASP A 367 -10.25 11.37 -13.94
CA ASP A 367 -9.48 11.57 -15.16
C ASP A 367 -8.91 12.99 -15.26
N TRP A 368 -9.67 14.00 -14.86
CA TRP A 368 -9.20 15.39 -14.75
C TRP A 368 -8.07 15.55 -13.73
N LEU A 369 -8.20 14.90 -12.57
CA LEU A 369 -7.18 14.92 -11.54
C LEU A 369 -5.84 14.36 -12.06
N GLU A 370 -5.92 13.33 -12.88
CA GLU A 370 -4.78 12.59 -13.44
C GLU A 370 -4.33 13.13 -14.81
N ALA A 371 -4.93 14.20 -15.30
CA ALA A 371 -4.59 14.79 -16.61
C ALA A 371 -3.31 15.63 -16.56
N SER A 372 -2.92 16.15 -15.40
CA SER A 372 -1.73 16.99 -15.27
C SER A 372 -1.16 16.99 -13.86
N GLN A 373 0.16 17.23 -13.77
CA GLN A 373 0.83 17.44 -12.49
C GLN A 373 0.21 18.61 -11.70
N GLU A 374 -0.24 19.65 -12.38
CA GLU A 374 -0.84 20.83 -11.74
C GLU A 374 -2.16 20.49 -11.04
N ASN A 375 -3.05 19.73 -11.69
CA ASN A 375 -4.32 19.30 -11.11
C ASN A 375 -4.06 18.37 -9.91
N TYR A 376 -3.15 17.43 -10.09
CA TYR A 376 -2.73 16.51 -9.03
C TYR A 376 -2.14 17.25 -7.84
N ASP A 377 -1.19 18.16 -8.05
CA ASP A 377 -0.55 18.92 -6.99
C ASP A 377 -1.57 19.79 -6.23
N LEU A 378 -2.49 20.46 -6.94
CA LEU A 378 -3.53 21.27 -6.32
C LEU A 378 -4.42 20.43 -5.37
N TYR A 379 -4.80 19.24 -5.80
CA TYR A 379 -5.64 18.34 -5.01
C TYR A 379 -4.86 17.70 -3.84
N MET A 380 -3.64 17.22 -4.12
CA MET A 380 -2.84 16.43 -3.18
C MET A 380 -2.04 17.28 -2.20
N TYR A 381 -1.59 18.45 -2.62
CA TYR A 381 -0.67 19.30 -1.84
C TYR A 381 -1.20 20.72 -1.63
N GLY A 382 -2.29 21.10 -2.32
CA GLY A 382 -2.95 22.39 -2.18
C GLY A 382 -2.32 23.50 -3.03
N VAL A 383 -2.57 24.72 -2.63
CA VAL A 383 -2.14 25.93 -3.38
C VAL A 383 -0.64 26.15 -3.17
N LYS A 384 0.13 26.14 -4.27
CA LYS A 384 1.57 26.41 -4.27
C LYS A 384 1.87 27.80 -3.67
N GLY A 385 2.89 27.87 -2.85
CA GLY A 385 3.30 29.08 -2.11
C GLY A 385 2.50 29.32 -0.82
N LYS A 386 1.38 28.62 -0.62
CA LYS A 386 0.53 28.74 0.58
C LYS A 386 0.51 27.46 1.43
N HIS A 387 0.32 26.31 0.80
CA HIS A 387 0.25 25.01 1.47
C HIS A 387 1.55 24.24 1.29
N TYR A 388 2.25 24.46 0.18
CA TYR A 388 3.59 23.90 -0.07
C TYR A 388 4.44 24.86 -0.88
N VAL A 389 5.76 24.71 -0.77
CA VAL A 389 6.77 25.32 -1.63
C VAL A 389 7.59 24.23 -2.30
N GLU A 390 7.98 24.47 -3.56
CA GLU A 390 8.85 23.57 -4.30
C GLU A 390 10.31 23.86 -4.01
N LYS A 391 11.09 22.80 -3.86
CA LYS A 391 12.54 22.77 -3.85
C LYS A 391 13.02 21.99 -5.07
N GLU A 392 14.33 21.81 -5.20
CA GLU A 392 14.94 21.17 -6.38
C GLU A 392 14.37 19.77 -6.67
N ASP A 393 14.23 18.92 -5.64
CA ASP A 393 13.78 17.53 -5.77
C ASP A 393 12.65 17.12 -4.82
N TYR A 394 12.10 18.08 -4.03
CA TYR A 394 11.05 17.81 -3.05
C TYR A 394 10.12 19.01 -2.83
N ILE A 395 9.06 18.81 -2.06
CA ILE A 395 8.19 19.88 -1.57
C ILE A 395 8.18 19.90 -0.04
N GLU A 396 8.01 21.08 0.53
CA GLU A 396 7.89 21.25 1.97
C GLU A 396 6.81 22.28 2.33
N PRO A 397 6.30 22.31 3.57
CA PRO A 397 5.44 23.37 4.03
C PRO A 397 6.18 24.73 3.98
N PRO A 398 5.48 25.84 3.69
CA PRO A 398 6.07 27.17 3.81
C PRO A 398 6.54 27.46 5.25
N GLU A 399 7.46 28.40 5.38
CA GLU A 399 7.95 28.83 6.69
C GLU A 399 6.79 29.27 7.62
N GLY A 400 6.77 28.74 8.83
CA GLY A 400 5.73 29.01 9.84
C GLY A 400 4.44 28.17 9.70
N VAL A 401 4.30 27.35 8.66
CA VAL A 401 3.20 26.38 8.54
C VAL A 401 3.60 25.09 9.23
N THR A 402 2.83 24.67 10.23
CA THR A 402 3.09 23.41 10.94
C THR A 402 2.65 22.21 10.12
N MET A 403 3.29 21.06 10.33
CA MET A 403 2.96 19.79 9.68
C MET A 403 1.50 19.37 9.93
N GLU A 404 0.92 19.73 11.06
CA GLU A 404 -0.46 19.42 11.42
C GLU A 404 -1.48 20.07 10.48
N TYR A 405 -1.16 21.27 9.96
CA TYR A 405 -2.02 22.03 9.05
C TYR A 405 -1.58 21.95 7.59
N SER A 406 -0.56 21.15 7.30
CA SER A 406 -0.06 20.98 5.94
C SER A 406 -0.75 19.80 5.24
N PHE A 407 -0.50 19.68 3.96
CA PHE A 407 -1.00 18.60 3.10
C PHE A 407 -0.66 17.17 3.56
N PHE A 408 0.21 16.97 4.54
CA PHE A 408 0.63 15.63 4.98
C PHE A 408 -0.51 14.78 5.55
N ASN A 409 -1.48 15.38 6.22
CA ASN A 409 -2.52 14.68 6.98
C ASN A 409 -3.91 14.71 6.32
N TRP A 410 -4.03 15.12 5.06
CA TRP A 410 -5.35 15.20 4.42
C TRP A 410 -5.91 13.82 4.12
N PRO A 411 -7.13 13.49 4.62
CA PRO A 411 -7.69 12.14 4.52
C PRO A 411 -8.07 11.72 3.10
N TRP A 412 -8.37 12.68 2.21
CA TRP A 412 -8.79 12.40 0.83
C TRP A 412 -7.66 11.97 -0.11
N LYS A 413 -6.41 12.00 0.34
CA LYS A 413 -5.25 11.68 -0.52
C LYS A 413 -5.13 10.19 -0.85
N ALA A 414 -5.38 9.32 0.12
CA ALA A 414 -5.05 7.91 0.01
C ALA A 414 -5.63 7.21 -1.23
N PRO A 415 -6.93 7.38 -1.59
CA PRO A 415 -7.51 6.69 -2.73
C PRO A 415 -7.11 7.26 -4.10
N PHE A 416 -6.44 8.41 -4.14
CA PHE A 416 -6.03 9.10 -5.37
C PHE A 416 -4.51 9.22 -5.52
N ARG A 417 -3.74 8.47 -4.74
CA ARG A 417 -2.28 8.47 -4.88
C ARG A 417 -1.88 7.88 -6.23
N ASN A 418 -0.94 8.56 -6.89
CA ASN A 418 -0.37 8.13 -8.15
C ASN A 418 1.14 8.33 -8.17
N ILE A 419 1.88 7.24 -8.38
CA ILE A 419 3.35 7.23 -8.36
C ILE A 419 3.99 8.14 -9.41
N ASP A 420 3.31 8.33 -10.55
CA ASP A 420 3.85 9.15 -11.65
C ASP A 420 3.83 10.65 -11.32
N TYR A 421 2.93 11.07 -10.42
CA TYR A 421 2.76 12.46 -9.98
C TYR A 421 3.22 12.70 -8.53
N GLU A 422 3.54 11.64 -7.77
CA GLU A 422 3.86 11.78 -6.35
C GLU A 422 5.14 12.61 -6.14
N ARG A 423 5.03 13.61 -5.26
CA ARG A 423 6.16 14.48 -4.87
C ARG A 423 6.88 13.93 -3.66
N ALA A 424 8.20 13.93 -3.71
CA ALA A 424 8.98 13.72 -2.50
C ALA A 424 8.73 14.88 -1.52
N ASN A 425 8.74 14.58 -0.23
CA ASN A 425 8.52 15.56 0.85
C ASN A 425 9.78 15.83 1.68
N THR A 426 10.91 15.30 1.24
CA THR A 426 12.22 15.49 1.88
C THR A 426 13.35 15.43 0.85
N PRO A 427 14.46 16.14 1.08
CA PRO A 427 15.63 16.13 0.18
C PRO A 427 16.15 14.71 -0.08
N GLY A 428 16.48 14.41 -1.33
CA GLY A 428 17.08 13.12 -1.75
C GLY A 428 16.14 11.93 -1.76
N LEU A 429 14.88 12.07 -1.34
CA LEU A 429 13.93 10.96 -1.26
C LEU A 429 13.38 10.55 -2.64
N LYS A 430 13.35 11.46 -3.61
CA LYS A 430 12.80 11.18 -4.95
C LYS A 430 13.46 9.98 -5.63
N GLY A 431 14.79 9.89 -5.56
CA GLY A 431 15.54 8.77 -6.14
C GLY A 431 15.27 7.45 -5.42
N GLU A 432 15.14 7.47 -4.09
CA GLU A 432 14.84 6.31 -3.27
C GLU A 432 13.42 5.78 -3.54
N ILE A 433 12.44 6.67 -3.69
CA ILE A 433 11.05 6.32 -4.05
C ILE A 433 11.01 5.64 -5.42
N ALA A 434 11.71 6.18 -6.42
CA ALA A 434 11.77 5.58 -7.75
C ALA A 434 12.40 4.18 -7.72
N GLN A 435 13.48 3.98 -6.95
CA GLN A 435 14.08 2.66 -6.76
C GLN A 435 13.13 1.68 -6.06
N TYR A 436 12.39 2.14 -5.07
CA TYR A 436 11.39 1.34 -4.37
C TYR A 436 10.32 0.81 -5.33
N TYR A 437 9.75 1.66 -6.16
CA TYR A 437 8.72 1.23 -7.13
C TYR A 437 9.30 0.30 -8.20
N ASP A 438 10.52 0.56 -8.68
CA ASP A 438 11.21 -0.31 -9.64
C ASP A 438 11.43 -1.73 -9.07
N ILE A 439 11.81 -1.84 -7.79
CA ILE A 439 11.95 -3.13 -7.12
C ILE A 439 10.61 -3.86 -7.04
N ILE A 440 9.53 -3.15 -6.68
CA ILE A 440 8.20 -3.76 -6.58
C ILE A 440 7.74 -4.24 -7.95
N GLU A 441 7.80 -3.41 -8.98
CA GLU A 441 7.35 -3.77 -10.33
C GLU A 441 8.11 -4.98 -10.90
N LYS A 442 9.43 -5.05 -10.69
CA LYS A 442 10.27 -6.14 -11.22
C LYS A 442 10.19 -7.43 -10.41
N LYS A 443 9.97 -7.36 -9.10
CA LYS A 443 10.14 -8.49 -8.19
C LYS A 443 8.88 -8.91 -7.46
N SER A 444 7.73 -8.34 -7.75
CA SER A 444 6.47 -8.75 -7.14
C SER A 444 5.45 -9.18 -8.19
N LYS A 445 4.53 -10.06 -7.80
CA LYS A 445 3.39 -10.51 -8.60
C LYS A 445 2.16 -10.64 -7.73
N TYR A 446 0.99 -10.54 -8.35
CA TYR A 446 -0.24 -10.82 -7.64
C TYR A 446 -0.31 -12.29 -7.25
N PRO A 447 -0.61 -12.59 -5.99
CA PRO A 447 -0.72 -13.96 -5.53
C PRO A 447 -1.99 -14.64 -6.09
N PRO A 448 -2.01 -15.98 -6.17
CA PRO A 448 -3.15 -16.73 -6.76
C PRO A 448 -4.51 -16.44 -6.13
N LEU A 449 -4.57 -16.08 -4.86
CA LEU A 449 -5.79 -15.71 -4.14
C LEU A 449 -5.97 -14.20 -3.99
N ASN A 450 -5.34 -13.39 -4.85
CA ASN A 450 -5.52 -11.95 -4.82
C ASN A 450 -7.01 -11.57 -4.96
N GLY A 451 -7.52 -10.76 -4.03
CA GLY A 451 -8.93 -10.37 -3.97
C GLY A 451 -9.87 -11.39 -3.31
N PHE A 452 -9.37 -12.57 -2.91
CA PHE A 452 -10.15 -13.53 -2.14
C PHE A 452 -10.27 -13.07 -0.68
N VAL A 453 -11.49 -13.07 -0.17
CA VAL A 453 -11.81 -12.78 1.24
C VAL A 453 -12.62 -13.94 1.79
N PRO A 454 -12.12 -14.68 2.79
CA PRO A 454 -12.85 -15.80 3.37
C PRO A 454 -14.13 -15.34 4.11
N ASP A 455 -15.21 -16.09 3.94
CA ASP A 455 -16.40 -16.00 4.77
C ASP A 455 -16.31 -17.01 5.94
N TYR A 456 -16.23 -16.51 7.15
CA TYR A 456 -16.08 -17.31 8.35
C TYR A 456 -17.42 -17.65 9.03
N SER A 457 -18.57 -17.28 8.48
CA SER A 457 -19.89 -17.42 9.11
C SER A 457 -20.20 -18.84 9.59
N THR A 458 -19.75 -19.86 8.87
CA THR A 458 -19.98 -21.28 9.22
C THR A 458 -19.00 -21.81 10.26
N VAL A 459 -17.91 -21.08 10.54
CA VAL A 459 -16.83 -21.48 11.46
C VAL A 459 -16.48 -20.36 12.44
N ASP A 460 -17.40 -19.42 12.69
CA ASP A 460 -17.18 -18.20 13.46
C ASP A 460 -16.72 -18.47 14.90
N SER A 461 -17.24 -19.51 15.55
CA SER A 461 -16.80 -19.90 16.90
C SER A 461 -15.32 -20.34 16.92
N ILE A 462 -14.89 -21.10 15.91
CA ILE A 462 -13.48 -21.53 15.77
C ILE A 462 -12.60 -20.32 15.47
N LYS A 463 -13.03 -19.47 14.55
CA LYS A 463 -12.34 -18.22 14.20
C LYS A 463 -12.10 -17.35 15.42
N THR A 464 -13.14 -17.10 16.23
CA THR A 464 -13.05 -16.22 17.41
C THR A 464 -12.07 -16.76 18.46
N LEU A 465 -12.17 -18.06 18.77
CA LEU A 465 -11.25 -18.70 19.71
C LEU A 465 -9.81 -18.67 19.20
N ARG A 466 -9.63 -18.96 17.90
CA ARG A 466 -8.32 -18.94 17.27
C ARG A 466 -7.68 -17.55 17.30
N GLN A 467 -8.44 -16.51 16.99
CA GLN A 467 -7.94 -15.12 16.98
C GLN A 467 -7.37 -14.73 18.34
N ILE A 468 -8.03 -15.11 19.42
CA ILE A 468 -7.55 -14.89 20.80
C ILE A 468 -6.26 -15.69 21.03
N SER A 469 -6.28 -16.99 20.73
CA SER A 469 -5.15 -17.89 20.99
C SER A 469 -3.90 -17.53 20.19
N VAL A 470 -4.03 -17.13 18.91
CA VAL A 470 -2.91 -16.65 18.08
C VAL A 470 -2.33 -15.37 18.67
N SER A 471 -3.18 -14.40 19.04
CA SER A 471 -2.75 -13.16 19.69
C SER A 471 -2.02 -13.40 21.01
N ASP A 472 -2.50 -14.33 21.84
CA ASP A 472 -1.87 -14.68 23.11
C ASP A 472 -0.52 -15.38 22.90
N MET A 473 -0.43 -16.25 21.89
CA MET A 473 0.83 -16.92 21.55
C MET A 473 1.87 -15.92 21.02
N ASP A 474 1.49 -15.05 20.08
CA ASP A 474 2.37 -14.00 19.57
C ASP A 474 2.84 -13.08 20.70
N ARG A 475 1.93 -12.72 21.63
CA ARG A 475 2.29 -11.95 22.82
C ARG A 475 3.29 -12.68 23.71
N SER A 476 3.10 -13.98 23.94
CA SER A 476 4.01 -14.78 24.75
C SER A 476 5.41 -14.83 24.15
N VAL A 477 5.50 -15.07 22.84
CA VAL A 477 6.76 -15.00 22.10
C VAL A 477 7.41 -13.63 22.24
N TYR A 478 6.64 -12.60 22.06
CA TYR A 478 7.05 -11.21 22.08
C TYR A 478 7.64 -10.76 23.43
N ILE A 479 7.00 -11.09 24.57
CA ILE A 479 7.55 -10.80 25.90
C ILE A 479 8.65 -11.79 26.31
N GLY A 480 8.89 -12.82 25.47
CA GLY A 480 9.87 -13.87 25.66
C GLY A 480 9.49 -14.88 26.74
N ASP A 481 8.22 -14.99 27.02
CA ASP A 481 7.64 -16.08 27.80
C ASP A 481 7.28 -17.25 26.85
N TYR A 482 8.31 -17.77 26.17
CA TYR A 482 8.22 -18.83 25.18
C TYR A 482 9.26 -19.89 25.41
N ASP A 483 8.83 -21.16 25.30
CA ASP A 483 9.68 -22.33 25.17
C ASP A 483 9.04 -23.33 24.19
N GLU A 484 9.78 -24.38 23.84
CA GLU A 484 9.34 -25.37 22.86
C GLU A 484 8.09 -26.14 23.31
N SER A 485 7.91 -26.34 24.63
CA SER A 485 6.75 -27.01 25.18
C SER A 485 5.45 -26.17 25.01
N LYS A 486 5.56 -24.84 25.09
CA LYS A 486 4.44 -23.93 24.81
C LYS A 486 4.05 -23.95 23.35
N ALA A 487 5.01 -24.05 22.43
CA ALA A 487 4.70 -24.22 21.01
C ALA A 487 3.97 -25.53 20.74
N ASP A 488 4.43 -26.62 21.32
CA ASP A 488 3.77 -27.92 21.16
C ASP A 488 2.37 -27.95 21.77
N ALA A 489 2.19 -27.33 22.92
CA ALA A 489 0.89 -27.15 23.54
C ALA A 489 -0.03 -26.32 22.65
N PHE A 490 0.45 -25.18 22.14
CA PHE A 490 -0.33 -24.33 21.24
C PHE A 490 -0.78 -25.08 19.98
N ILE A 491 0.14 -25.78 19.30
CA ILE A 491 -0.18 -26.57 18.09
C ILE A 491 -1.27 -27.59 18.42
N LYS A 492 -1.13 -28.30 19.53
CA LYS A 492 -2.12 -29.29 19.98
C LYS A 492 -3.47 -28.64 20.28
N ASP A 493 -3.48 -27.55 21.05
CA ASP A 493 -4.71 -26.85 21.44
C ASP A 493 -5.46 -26.28 20.23
N GLN A 494 -4.75 -25.76 19.23
CA GLN A 494 -5.35 -25.30 17.97
C GLN A 494 -6.00 -26.46 17.22
N LYS A 495 -5.34 -27.61 17.17
CA LYS A 495 -5.91 -28.82 16.54
C LYS A 495 -7.17 -29.30 17.28
N ASP A 496 -7.12 -29.36 18.59
CA ASP A 496 -8.25 -29.77 19.43
C ASP A 496 -9.41 -28.75 19.33
N ALA A 497 -9.11 -27.46 19.15
CA ALA A 497 -10.09 -26.40 18.92
C ALA A 497 -10.69 -26.38 17.49
N GLY A 498 -10.21 -27.23 16.59
CA GLY A 498 -10.78 -27.40 15.25
C GLY A 498 -10.15 -26.54 14.15
N VAL A 499 -8.89 -26.16 14.26
CA VAL A 499 -8.19 -25.40 13.20
C VAL A 499 -8.25 -26.09 11.85
N ASP A 500 -8.22 -27.44 11.83
CA ASP A 500 -8.32 -28.21 10.59
C ASP A 500 -9.67 -28.00 9.88
N ASN A 501 -10.77 -27.83 10.64
CA ASN A 501 -12.08 -27.52 10.07
C ASN A 501 -12.13 -26.08 9.50
N LEU A 502 -11.52 -25.11 10.19
CA LEU A 502 -11.38 -23.75 9.70
C LEU A 502 -10.60 -23.72 8.37
N VAL A 503 -9.43 -24.37 8.34
CA VAL A 503 -8.59 -24.46 7.14
C VAL A 503 -9.33 -25.14 5.99
N ALA A 504 -10.03 -26.25 6.26
CA ALA A 504 -10.81 -26.97 5.25
C ALA A 504 -11.94 -26.12 4.65
N GLU A 505 -12.65 -25.33 5.48
CA GLU A 505 -13.68 -24.44 4.99
C GLU A 505 -13.11 -23.32 4.12
N VAL A 506 -12.03 -22.68 4.56
CA VAL A 506 -11.36 -21.64 3.79
C VAL A 506 -10.78 -22.18 2.48
N GLN A 507 -10.21 -23.40 2.50
CA GLN A 507 -9.74 -24.09 1.29
C GLN A 507 -10.88 -24.32 0.29
N ARG A 508 -12.01 -24.81 0.76
CA ARG A 508 -13.19 -25.03 -0.09
C ARG A 508 -13.66 -23.75 -0.79
N GLN A 509 -13.63 -22.63 -0.08
CA GLN A 509 -13.97 -21.32 -0.63
C GLN A 509 -12.92 -20.84 -1.64
N ALA A 510 -11.64 -20.97 -1.32
CA ALA A 510 -10.54 -20.61 -2.20
C ALA A 510 -10.55 -21.42 -3.51
N ASP A 511 -10.83 -22.73 -3.44
CA ASP A 511 -10.97 -23.60 -4.63
C ASP A 511 -12.11 -23.16 -5.54
N ARG A 512 -13.24 -22.71 -4.95
CA ARG A 512 -14.35 -22.13 -5.71
C ARG A 512 -13.94 -20.81 -6.36
N PHE A 513 -13.36 -19.90 -5.59
CA PHE A 513 -12.89 -18.60 -6.09
C PHE A 513 -11.95 -18.75 -7.29
N ARG A 514 -11.02 -19.71 -7.25
CA ARG A 514 -10.08 -20.00 -8.34
C ARG A 514 -10.77 -20.60 -9.59
N LYS A 515 -11.86 -21.32 -9.44
CA LYS A 515 -12.63 -21.87 -10.57
C LYS A 515 -13.50 -20.82 -11.27
N ASP A 516 -13.91 -19.81 -10.54
CA ASP A 516 -14.82 -18.76 -11.00
C ASP A 516 -14.07 -17.58 -11.63
N ARG A 517 -12.71 -17.63 -11.65
CA ARG A 517 -11.81 -16.69 -12.30
C ARG A 517 -11.37 -17.17 -13.68
#